data_da9b72803fac91dde9ea9936d52fcc2c
#
_entry.id   da9b72803fac91dde9ea9936d52fcc2c
#
_cell.length_a   1.000
_cell.length_b   1.000
_cell.length_c   1.000
_cell.angle_alpha   90.00
_cell.angle_beta   90.00
_cell.angle_gamma   90.00
#
_symmetry.space_group_name_H-M   'P 1'
#
loop_
_entity.id
_entity.type
_entity.pdbx_description
1 polymer ?
#
loop_
_entity_poly.entity_id
_entity_poly.type
_entity_poly.pdbx_seq_one_letter_code
_entity_poly.pdbx_strand_id
1 'polypeptide(L)'
;MSKIQKTDHFYLIDGSGYIFRAYYALPPLTRKSDGLPTGAVSGFCSMLFKLLEDSKSKENLQKPSHFAVIFDSARKTFRNEIYKDYKANRAEAPDDLAPQFDYIRKSVLAFNLPSVELTNYEADDLIATYTNMILKVGAKVTIVSLSLIHI
;
A
#
# COMPACT_ATOMS: atom_id res chain seq x y z
N MET A 1 20.83 6.76 9.35
CA MET A 1 19.53 7.29 8.89
C MET A 1 19.66 8.78 8.68
N SER A 2 19.42 9.28 7.46
CA SER A 2 19.36 10.71 7.19
C SER A 2 18.18 11.33 7.92
N LYS A 3 18.34 12.51 8.50
CA LYS A 3 17.24 13.24 9.15
C LYS A 3 16.30 13.77 8.07
N ILE A 4 15.00 13.67 8.31
CA ILE A 4 13.95 14.26 7.45
C ILE A 4 14.17 15.78 7.38
N GLN A 5 14.14 16.34 6.17
CA GLN A 5 14.32 17.76 5.90
C GLN A 5 12.99 18.40 5.47
N LYS A 6 12.86 19.72 5.67
CA LYS A 6 11.65 20.47 5.23
C LYS A 6 11.41 20.42 3.72
N THR A 7 12.45 20.18 2.95
CA THR A 7 12.38 20.06 1.49
C THR A 7 11.94 18.68 1.03
N ASP A 8 11.86 17.69 1.93
CA ASP A 8 11.46 16.34 1.58
C ASP A 8 9.97 16.27 1.25
N HIS A 9 9.63 15.37 0.33
CA HIS A 9 8.27 15.07 -0.05
C HIS A 9 8.06 13.56 -0.04
N PHE A 10 7.18 13.10 0.82
CA PHE A 10 6.88 11.69 1.03
C PHE A 10 5.61 11.28 0.30
N TYR A 11 5.68 10.16 -0.43
CA TYR A 11 4.51 9.47 -0.95
C TYR A 11 4.25 8.24 -0.09
N LEU A 12 3.13 8.25 0.62
CA LEU A 12 2.64 7.13 1.43
C LEU A 12 1.53 6.43 0.66
N ILE A 13 1.78 5.19 0.25
CA ILE A 13 0.89 4.43 -0.62
C ILE A 13 0.14 3.41 0.23
N ASP A 14 -1.19 3.45 0.21
CA ASP A 14 -2.05 2.41 0.76
C ASP A 14 -1.98 1.16 -0.13
N GLY A 15 -1.10 0.24 0.25
CA GLY A 15 -0.85 -1.00 -0.50
C GLY A 15 -2.05 -1.94 -0.47
N SER A 16 -2.80 -1.97 0.63
CA SER A 16 -3.98 -2.83 0.77
C SER A 16 -5.07 -2.47 -0.24
N GLY A 17 -5.35 -1.16 -0.40
CA GLY A 17 -6.29 -0.68 -1.41
C GLY A 17 -5.85 -1.04 -2.84
N TYR A 18 -4.55 -0.92 -3.14
CA TYR A 18 -3.98 -1.31 -4.42
C TYR A 18 -4.12 -2.80 -4.73
N ILE A 19 -3.97 -3.69 -3.74
CA ILE A 19 -4.12 -5.13 -3.91
C ILE A 19 -5.53 -5.48 -4.40
N PHE A 20 -6.55 -5.02 -3.68
CA PHE A 20 -7.93 -5.32 -4.04
C PHE A 20 -8.33 -4.71 -5.38
N ARG A 21 -7.87 -3.49 -5.66
CA ARG A 21 -8.09 -2.86 -6.96
C ARG A 21 -7.46 -3.67 -8.10
N ALA A 22 -6.23 -4.13 -7.93
CA ALA A 22 -5.53 -4.93 -8.92
C ALA A 22 -6.24 -6.28 -9.16
N TYR A 23 -6.68 -6.92 -8.08
CA TYR A 23 -7.37 -8.20 -8.14
C TYR A 23 -8.68 -8.12 -8.95
N TYR A 24 -9.51 -7.10 -8.69
CA TYR A 24 -10.81 -6.96 -9.37
C TYR A 24 -10.71 -6.30 -10.76
N ALA A 25 -9.58 -5.71 -11.12
CA ALA A 25 -9.42 -5.02 -12.40
C ALA A 25 -8.97 -5.94 -13.54
N LEU A 26 -8.38 -7.08 -13.23
CA LEU A 26 -7.82 -8.00 -14.23
C LEU A 26 -8.56 -9.34 -14.23
N PRO A 27 -8.66 -9.99 -15.39
CA PRO A 27 -9.12 -11.37 -15.44
C PRO A 27 -8.16 -12.29 -14.65
N PRO A 28 -8.63 -13.46 -14.21
CA PRO A 28 -7.77 -14.44 -13.55
C PRO A 28 -6.56 -14.80 -14.43
N LEU A 29 -5.36 -14.51 -13.94
CA LEU A 29 -4.10 -14.88 -14.56
C LEU A 29 -3.39 -15.89 -13.67
N THR A 30 -2.83 -16.92 -14.28
CA THR A 30 -2.08 -17.97 -13.60
C THR A 30 -0.70 -18.15 -14.20
N ARG A 31 0.25 -18.50 -13.37
CA ARG A 31 1.60 -18.86 -13.79
C ARG A 31 1.57 -20.27 -14.44
N LYS A 32 2.07 -20.38 -15.67
CA LYS A 32 1.99 -21.62 -16.45
C LYS A 32 2.74 -22.80 -15.82
N SER A 33 3.79 -22.54 -15.05
CA SER A 33 4.65 -23.58 -14.51
C SER A 33 4.01 -24.40 -13.37
N ASP A 34 3.12 -23.79 -12.59
CA ASP A 34 2.57 -24.37 -11.36
C ASP A 34 1.12 -23.95 -11.06
N GLY A 35 0.49 -23.19 -11.96
CA GLY A 35 -0.89 -22.76 -11.79
C GLY A 35 -1.10 -21.67 -10.71
N LEU A 36 -0.02 -21.09 -10.16
CA LEU A 36 -0.14 -20.05 -9.14
C LEU A 36 -0.91 -18.83 -9.68
N PRO A 37 -1.95 -18.34 -8.98
CA PRO A 37 -2.63 -17.10 -9.35
C PRO A 37 -1.65 -15.91 -9.29
N THR A 38 -1.65 -15.06 -10.32
CA THR A 38 -0.72 -13.94 -10.46
C THR A 38 -1.37 -12.64 -10.91
N GLY A 39 -2.69 -12.63 -11.09
CA GLY A 39 -3.43 -11.46 -11.58
C GLY A 39 -3.26 -10.23 -10.70
N ALA A 40 -3.44 -10.39 -9.38
CA ALA A 40 -3.26 -9.30 -8.44
C ALA A 40 -1.82 -8.79 -8.37
N VAL A 41 -0.83 -9.70 -8.42
CA VAL A 41 0.60 -9.32 -8.47
C VAL A 41 0.89 -8.49 -9.71
N SER A 42 0.44 -8.96 -10.87
CA SER A 42 0.66 -8.27 -12.16
C SER A 42 0.01 -6.88 -12.17
N GLY A 43 -1.25 -6.80 -11.75
CA GLY A 43 -1.98 -5.54 -11.68
C GLY A 43 -1.36 -4.56 -10.68
N PHE A 44 -0.99 -5.04 -9.49
CA PHE A 44 -0.32 -4.24 -8.48
C PHE A 44 1.02 -3.67 -9.00
N CYS A 45 1.87 -4.51 -9.59
CA CYS A 45 3.14 -4.07 -10.17
C CYS A 45 2.93 -3.01 -11.27
N SER A 46 1.93 -3.21 -12.14
CA SER A 46 1.62 -2.26 -13.22
C SER A 46 1.15 -0.91 -12.67
N MET A 47 0.29 -0.92 -11.66
CA MET A 47 -0.20 0.31 -11.00
C MET A 47 0.92 1.03 -10.27
N LEU A 48 1.78 0.30 -9.54
CA LEU A 48 2.91 0.87 -8.83
C LEU A 48 3.94 1.46 -9.80
N PHE A 49 4.27 0.75 -10.86
CA PHE A 49 5.16 1.23 -11.92
C PHE A 49 4.64 2.54 -12.52
N LYS A 50 3.34 2.56 -12.89
CA LYS A 50 2.71 3.77 -13.44
C LYS A 50 2.78 4.94 -12.47
N LEU A 51 2.50 4.73 -11.18
CA LEU A 51 2.60 5.77 -10.16
C LEU A 51 4.02 6.35 -10.08
N LEU A 52 5.04 5.49 -10.11
CA LEU A 52 6.44 5.90 -10.08
C LEU A 52 6.83 6.70 -11.32
N GLU A 53 6.40 6.28 -12.51
CA GLU A 53 6.65 7.02 -13.75
C GLU A 53 5.92 8.38 -13.76
N ASP A 54 4.64 8.40 -13.39
CA ASP A 54 3.85 9.63 -13.32
C ASP A 54 4.45 10.64 -12.32
N SER A 55 5.07 10.14 -11.24
CA SER A 55 5.73 10.99 -10.24
C SER A 55 6.98 11.69 -10.77
N LYS A 56 7.65 11.12 -11.78
CA LYS A 56 8.84 11.70 -12.41
C LYS A 56 8.49 12.81 -13.41
N SER A 57 7.32 12.70 -14.06
CA SER A 57 6.93 13.56 -15.20
C SER A 57 6.27 14.89 -14.82
N LYS A 58 5.92 15.10 -13.55
CA LYS A 58 5.24 16.32 -13.09
C LYS A 58 6.21 17.49 -13.01
N GLU A 59 6.23 18.33 -14.05
CA GLU A 59 7.14 19.48 -14.17
C GLU A 59 6.93 20.57 -13.09
N ASN A 60 5.72 20.71 -12.54
CA ASN A 60 5.33 21.80 -11.65
C ASN A 60 5.06 21.38 -10.20
N LEU A 61 5.21 20.11 -9.84
CA LEU A 61 5.05 19.61 -8.48
C LEU A 61 6.41 19.18 -7.95
N GLN A 62 6.70 19.53 -6.71
CA GLN A 62 7.90 19.05 -6.03
C GLN A 62 7.92 17.52 -6.13
N LYS A 63 8.95 16.98 -6.80
CA LYS A 63 9.10 15.54 -6.98
C LYS A 63 9.19 14.85 -5.62
N PRO A 64 8.59 13.66 -5.47
CA PRO A 64 8.77 12.90 -4.24
C PRO A 64 10.23 12.52 -4.04
N SER A 65 10.74 12.74 -2.84
CA SER A 65 12.07 12.31 -2.41
C SER A 65 12.02 10.91 -1.78
N HIS A 66 10.87 10.55 -1.23
CA HIS A 66 10.67 9.30 -0.50
C HIS A 66 9.35 8.65 -0.86
N PHE A 67 9.36 7.31 -0.94
CA PHE A 67 8.17 6.48 -1.10
C PHE A 67 8.12 5.44 0.01
N ALA A 68 6.92 5.06 0.42
CA ALA A 68 6.68 3.87 1.21
C ALA A 68 5.33 3.24 0.82
N VAL A 69 5.29 1.92 0.73
CA VAL A 69 4.06 1.16 0.55
C VAL A 69 3.69 0.55 1.88
N ILE A 70 2.48 0.83 2.34
CA ILE A 70 2.01 0.48 3.68
C ILE A 70 0.88 -0.53 3.55
N PHE A 71 0.97 -1.62 4.30
CA PHE A 71 0.03 -2.72 4.26
C PHE A 71 -0.64 -2.96 5.62
N ASP A 72 -1.85 -3.49 5.56
CA ASP A 72 -2.44 -4.12 6.74
C ASP A 72 -1.66 -5.39 7.08
N SER A 73 -1.31 -5.57 8.36
CA SER A 73 -0.56 -6.75 8.81
C SER A 73 -1.44 -7.98 8.94
N ALA A 74 -2.70 -7.78 9.31
CA ALA A 74 -3.66 -8.86 9.53
C ALA A 74 -5.10 -8.34 9.48
N ARG A 75 -6.06 -9.28 9.41
CA ARG A 75 -7.49 -8.96 9.46
C ARG A 75 -7.94 -8.44 10.83
N LYS A 76 -7.31 -8.92 11.90
CA LYS A 76 -7.61 -8.53 13.29
C LYS A 76 -6.58 -7.53 13.77
N THR A 77 -7.07 -6.47 14.40
CA THR A 77 -6.27 -5.38 14.96
C THR A 77 -6.73 -5.09 16.39
N PHE A 78 -6.07 -4.19 17.10
CA PHE A 78 -6.47 -3.75 18.44
C PHE A 78 -7.94 -3.29 18.50
N ARG A 79 -8.52 -2.84 17.36
CA ARG A 79 -9.92 -2.44 17.29
C ARG A 79 -10.88 -3.59 17.58
N ASN A 80 -10.50 -4.83 17.24
CA ASN A 80 -11.31 -6.01 17.54
C ASN A 80 -11.26 -6.38 19.05
N GLU A 81 -10.22 -5.92 19.78
CA GLU A 81 -10.16 -6.06 21.23
C GLU A 81 -11.14 -5.08 21.91
N ILE A 82 -11.26 -3.86 21.36
CA ILE A 82 -12.16 -2.81 21.85
C ILE A 82 -13.61 -3.09 21.42
N TYR A 83 -13.82 -3.49 20.16
CA TYR A 83 -15.14 -3.77 19.58
C TYR A 83 -15.09 -5.05 18.72
N LYS A 84 -15.66 -6.12 19.25
CA LYS A 84 -15.58 -7.47 18.66
C LYS A 84 -16.16 -7.55 17.24
N ASP A 85 -17.18 -6.75 16.94
CA ASP A 85 -17.84 -6.73 15.65
C ASP A 85 -17.20 -5.74 14.65
N TYR A 86 -16.02 -5.18 15.00
CA TYR A 86 -15.30 -4.30 14.10
C TYR A 86 -14.97 -5.02 12.78
N LYS A 87 -15.51 -4.51 11.67
CA LYS A 87 -15.35 -5.09 10.32
C LYS A 87 -15.77 -6.57 10.21
N ALA A 88 -16.63 -7.07 11.11
CA ALA A 88 -17.08 -8.47 11.12
C ALA A 88 -17.76 -8.88 9.80
N ASN A 89 -18.45 -7.94 9.14
CA ASN A 89 -19.17 -8.18 7.89
C ASN A 89 -18.25 -8.14 6.63
N ARG A 90 -16.95 -7.91 6.77
CA ARG A 90 -16.04 -7.98 5.62
C ARG A 90 -15.82 -9.43 5.21
N ALA A 91 -16.04 -9.71 3.93
CA ALA A 91 -15.71 -11.00 3.35
C ALA A 91 -14.22 -11.35 3.55
N GLU A 92 -13.92 -12.62 3.59
CA GLU A 92 -12.54 -13.09 3.56
C GLU A 92 -11.90 -12.79 2.20
N ALA A 93 -10.57 -12.71 2.17
CA ALA A 93 -9.87 -12.60 0.91
C ALA A 93 -10.17 -13.85 0.06
N PRO A 94 -10.42 -13.68 -1.25
CA PRO A 94 -10.58 -14.83 -2.13
C PRO A 94 -9.41 -15.81 -2.04
N ASP A 95 -9.70 -17.11 -2.16
CA ASP A 95 -8.69 -18.18 -2.01
C ASP A 95 -7.52 -18.04 -3.00
N ASP A 96 -7.80 -17.53 -4.19
CA ASP A 96 -6.80 -17.26 -5.23
C ASP A 96 -6.04 -15.94 -5.04
N LEU A 97 -6.52 -15.05 -4.17
CA LEU A 97 -5.80 -13.82 -3.79
C LEU A 97 -4.82 -14.07 -2.64
N ALA A 98 -5.18 -14.90 -1.68
CA ALA A 98 -4.38 -15.15 -0.48
C ALA A 98 -2.90 -15.49 -0.78
N PRO A 99 -2.58 -16.43 -1.70
CA PRO A 99 -1.20 -16.77 -2.03
C PRO A 99 -0.42 -15.65 -2.73
N GLN A 100 -1.10 -14.61 -3.21
CA GLN A 100 -0.47 -13.50 -3.92
C GLN A 100 0.08 -12.40 -2.98
N PHE A 101 -0.39 -12.32 -1.72
CA PHE A 101 0.05 -11.28 -0.79
C PHE A 101 1.57 -11.22 -0.59
N ASP A 102 2.20 -12.38 -0.40
CA ASP A 102 3.65 -12.45 -0.20
C ASP A 102 4.43 -12.00 -1.46
N TYR A 103 3.94 -12.37 -2.63
CA TYR A 103 4.55 -11.95 -3.89
C TYR A 103 4.41 -10.45 -4.11
N ILE A 104 3.29 -9.85 -3.71
CA ILE A 104 3.08 -8.41 -3.78
C ILE A 104 4.06 -7.69 -2.85
N ARG A 105 4.23 -8.13 -1.60
CA ARG A 105 5.23 -7.55 -0.68
C ARG A 105 6.65 -7.66 -1.24
N LYS A 106 7.00 -8.82 -1.78
CA LYS A 106 8.30 -9.05 -2.43
C LYS A 106 8.48 -8.15 -3.65
N SER A 107 7.42 -7.89 -4.43
CA SER A 107 7.51 -6.98 -5.58
C SER A 107 7.79 -5.54 -5.16
N VAL A 108 7.23 -5.06 -4.05
CA VAL A 108 7.55 -3.72 -3.50
C VAL A 108 9.05 -3.61 -3.21
N LEU A 109 9.62 -4.63 -2.56
CA LEU A 109 11.07 -4.68 -2.30
C LEU A 109 11.89 -4.74 -3.59
N ALA A 110 11.41 -5.46 -4.61
CA ALA A 110 12.06 -5.54 -5.93
C ALA A 110 12.03 -4.18 -6.67
N PHE A 111 11.02 -3.34 -6.43
CA PHE A 111 11.01 -1.94 -6.86
C PHE A 111 11.95 -1.04 -6.04
N ASN A 112 12.71 -1.59 -5.10
CA ASN A 112 13.55 -0.86 -4.15
C ASN A 112 12.78 0.15 -3.30
N LEU A 113 11.55 -0.21 -2.91
CA LEU A 113 10.69 0.62 -2.06
C LEU A 113 10.55 -0.03 -0.67
N PRO A 114 10.47 0.77 0.40
CA PRO A 114 10.07 0.28 1.72
C PRO A 114 8.67 -0.32 1.67
N SER A 115 8.55 -1.54 2.19
CA SER A 115 7.28 -2.22 2.48
C SER A 115 7.08 -2.19 3.99
N VAL A 116 6.02 -1.54 4.46
CA VAL A 116 5.79 -1.28 5.88
C VAL A 116 4.48 -1.91 6.32
N GLU A 117 4.55 -2.67 7.39
CA GLU A 117 3.38 -3.20 8.12
C GLU A 117 3.72 -3.30 9.61
N LEU A 118 2.74 -3.24 10.47
CA LEU A 118 2.92 -3.39 11.91
C LEU A 118 1.82 -4.25 12.48
N THR A 119 2.20 -5.32 13.15
CA THR A 119 1.25 -6.24 13.80
C THR A 119 0.28 -5.46 14.70
N ASN A 120 -0.99 -5.82 14.64
CA ASN A 120 -2.07 -5.23 15.41
C ASN A 120 -2.57 -3.86 14.93
N TYR A 121 -1.96 -3.25 13.89
CA TYR A 121 -2.37 -1.97 13.30
C TYR A 121 -2.79 -2.13 11.85
N GLU A 122 -3.66 -1.22 11.41
CA GLU A 122 -4.08 -1.09 10.02
C GLU A 122 -3.13 -0.14 9.25
N ALA A 123 -3.12 -0.25 7.93
CA ALA A 123 -2.36 0.65 7.07
C ALA A 123 -2.70 2.13 7.34
N ASP A 124 -3.97 2.44 7.57
CA ASP A 124 -4.45 3.80 7.87
C ASP A 124 -3.81 4.38 9.16
N ASP A 125 -3.59 3.55 10.19
CA ASP A 125 -2.94 3.98 11.44
C ASP A 125 -1.48 4.39 11.19
N LEU A 126 -0.78 3.61 10.39
CA LEU A 126 0.61 3.87 10.03
C LEU A 126 0.72 5.09 9.13
N ILE A 127 -0.16 5.21 8.11
CA ILE A 127 -0.22 6.38 7.23
C ILE A 127 -0.46 7.64 8.06
N ALA A 128 -1.43 7.64 8.95
CA ALA A 128 -1.73 8.78 9.83
C ALA A 128 -0.54 9.12 10.74
N THR A 129 0.11 8.11 11.32
CA THR A 129 1.26 8.29 12.20
C THR A 129 2.44 8.90 11.46
N TYR A 130 2.83 8.32 10.31
CA TYR A 130 3.92 8.86 9.50
C TYR A 130 3.61 10.26 8.98
N THR A 131 2.38 10.50 8.53
CA THR A 131 1.94 11.84 8.10
C THR A 131 2.17 12.87 9.21
N ASN A 132 1.72 12.59 10.43
CA ASN A 132 1.93 13.49 11.56
C ASN A 132 3.42 13.71 11.88
N MET A 133 4.23 12.68 11.83
CA MET A 133 5.68 12.78 12.07
C MET A 133 6.37 13.65 11.02
N ILE A 134 6.03 13.46 9.74
CA ILE A 134 6.61 14.19 8.61
C ILE A 134 6.20 15.66 8.64
N LEU A 135 4.91 15.94 8.88
CA LEU A 135 4.39 17.30 8.95
C LEU A 135 4.98 18.10 10.11
N LYS A 136 5.28 17.45 11.27
CA LYS A 136 5.92 18.11 12.43
C LYS A 136 7.30 18.70 12.08
N VAL A 137 8.02 18.14 11.13
CA VAL A 137 9.31 18.69 10.67
C VAL A 137 9.17 19.66 9.50
N GLY A 138 7.94 19.90 9.04
CA GLY A 138 7.63 20.82 7.94
C GLY A 138 7.85 20.25 6.55
N ALA A 139 8.03 18.93 6.42
CA ALA A 139 8.11 18.24 5.14
C ALA A 139 6.73 17.99 4.54
N LYS A 140 6.66 17.64 3.26
CA LYS A 140 5.41 17.40 2.53
C LYS A 140 5.04 15.94 2.51
N VAL A 141 3.72 15.66 2.51
CA VAL A 141 3.17 14.30 2.37
C VAL A 141 2.10 14.29 1.28
N THR A 142 2.16 13.29 0.43
CA THR A 142 1.07 12.90 -0.48
C THR A 142 0.63 11.50 -0.08
N ILE A 143 -0.64 11.35 0.27
CA ILE A 143 -1.25 10.05 0.53
C ILE A 143 -1.87 9.55 -0.77
N VAL A 144 -1.47 8.34 -1.18
CA VAL A 144 -1.99 7.68 -2.38
C VAL A 144 -2.85 6.51 -1.92
N SER A 145 -4.15 6.72 -1.91
CA SER A 145 -5.15 5.70 -1.58
C SER A 145 -6.22 5.64 -2.65
N LEU A 146 -6.78 4.47 -2.84
CA LEU A 146 -7.90 4.20 -3.75
C LEU A 146 -9.22 4.08 -3.01
N SER A 147 -9.23 4.28 -1.71
CA SER A 147 -10.43 4.29 -0.89
C SER A 147 -11.19 5.59 -1.07
N LEU A 148 -12.44 5.50 -1.52
CA LEU A 148 -13.35 6.64 -1.65
C LEU A 148 -14.04 7.00 -0.31
N ILE A 149 -13.74 6.28 0.76
CA ILE A 149 -14.41 6.45 2.06
C ILE A 149 -13.80 7.60 2.88
N HIS A 150 -12.66 8.12 2.48
CA HIS A 150 -11.88 9.11 3.22
C HIS A 150 -11.77 10.46 2.48
N ILE A 151 -12.75 10.81 1.69
CA ILE A 151 -12.88 12.14 1.10
C ILE A 151 -13.67 13.03 2.03
#